data_8722f449341206667e6e88ff4baa0199
#
_entry.id   8722f449341206667e6e88ff4baa0199
#
_cell.length_a   1.000
_cell.length_b   1.000
_cell.length_c   1.000
_cell.angle_alpha   90.00
_cell.angle_beta   90.00
_cell.angle_gamma   90.00
#
_symmetry.space_group_name_H-M   'P 1'
#
loop_
_entity.id
_entity.type
_entity.pdbx_description
1 polymer ?
#
loop_
_entity_poly.entity_id
_entity_poly.type
_entity_poly.pdbx_seq_one_letter_code
_entity_poly.pdbx_strand_id
1 'polypeptide(L)'
;ELSRHFTLVMIDIDYFKRFNDKYGHDSGDDVLKLVASKIGKTRNGARAFRYGGEEFALVFDGKYMDDVRETIEDLRVEIESYPMAIRVQKRSQKSASQSRNRRQSPLRQEIVKVTCSFGIAESLSGSKDFKATLKRADNALYKAKKAGRNCVRTA
;
A
#
# COMPACT_ATOMS: atom_id res chain seq x y z
N GLU A 1 -3.01 -23.23 -9.04
CA GLU A 1 -3.92 -23.08 -10.20
C GLU A 1 -5.11 -22.24 -9.76
N LEU A 2 -5.38 -21.11 -10.44
CA LEU A 2 -6.54 -20.29 -10.15
C LEU A 2 -7.81 -20.96 -10.67
N SER A 3 -8.90 -20.87 -9.92
CA SER A 3 -10.19 -21.29 -10.41
C SER A 3 -10.64 -20.47 -11.63
N ARG A 4 -11.71 -20.89 -12.27
CA ARG A 4 -12.24 -20.18 -13.46
C ARG A 4 -12.65 -18.73 -13.17
N HIS A 5 -12.80 -18.40 -11.90
CA HIS A 5 -13.21 -17.08 -11.44
C HIS A 5 -12.29 -16.63 -10.30
N PHE A 6 -11.85 -15.38 -10.35
CA PHE A 6 -11.07 -14.75 -9.30
C PHE A 6 -11.28 -13.24 -9.32
N THR A 7 -11.00 -12.61 -8.21
CA THR A 7 -10.96 -11.15 -8.08
C THR A 7 -9.56 -10.70 -7.72
N LEU A 8 -9.10 -9.67 -8.40
CA LEU A 8 -7.78 -9.08 -8.22
C LEU A 8 -7.90 -7.67 -7.70
N VAL A 9 -7.09 -7.33 -6.72
CA VAL A 9 -7.00 -5.98 -6.16
C VAL A 9 -5.57 -5.47 -6.31
N MET A 10 -5.43 -4.30 -6.96
CA MET A 10 -4.18 -3.56 -7.00
C MET A 10 -4.19 -2.46 -5.94
N ILE A 11 -3.09 -2.32 -5.23
CA ILE A 11 -2.94 -1.43 -4.08
C ILE A 11 -1.67 -0.61 -4.24
N ASP A 12 -1.76 0.67 -3.97
CA ASP A 12 -0.63 1.59 -3.97
C ASP A 12 -0.68 2.49 -2.74
N ILE A 13 0.47 2.67 -2.09
CA ILE A 13 0.60 3.60 -0.97
C ILE A 13 0.56 5.03 -1.49
N ASP A 14 -0.38 5.83 -0.98
CA ASP A 14 -0.57 7.20 -1.41
C ASP A 14 0.61 8.09 -1.00
N TYR A 15 1.11 8.89 -1.94
CA TYR A 15 2.19 9.86 -1.72
C TYR A 15 3.50 9.25 -1.16
N PHE A 16 3.80 8.02 -1.50
CA PHE A 16 4.96 7.32 -0.94
C PHE A 16 6.29 8.01 -1.28
N LYS A 17 6.45 8.50 -2.50
CA LYS A 17 7.65 9.27 -2.90
C LYS A 17 7.80 10.52 -2.05
N ARG A 18 6.73 11.27 -1.83
CA ARG A 18 6.73 12.47 -0.97
C ARG A 18 7.08 12.12 0.47
N PHE A 19 6.59 10.98 0.95
CA PHE A 19 6.94 10.46 2.27
C PHE A 19 8.44 10.19 2.39
N ASN A 20 9.04 9.49 1.42
CA ASN A 20 10.48 9.22 1.37
C ASN A 20 11.31 10.51 1.30
N ASP A 21 10.88 11.48 0.51
CA ASP A 21 11.56 12.78 0.39
C ASP A 21 11.57 13.54 1.72
N LYS A 22 10.51 13.40 2.51
CA LYS A 22 10.37 14.06 3.82
C LYS A 22 11.09 13.33 4.94
N TYR A 23 10.97 12.01 5.02
CA TYR A 23 11.40 11.21 6.17
C TYR A 23 12.61 10.31 5.90
N GLY A 24 12.97 10.12 4.63
CA GLY A 24 14.05 9.24 4.19
C GLY A 24 13.59 7.82 3.85
N HIS A 25 14.46 7.10 3.12
CA HIS A 25 14.16 5.75 2.64
C HIS A 25 14.01 4.71 3.75
N ASP A 26 14.76 4.83 4.85
CA ASP A 26 14.64 3.91 5.98
C ASP A 26 13.27 3.99 6.63
N SER A 27 12.75 5.20 6.80
CA SER A 27 11.38 5.42 7.30
C SER A 27 10.33 4.94 6.30
N GLY A 28 10.59 5.12 5.00
CA GLY A 28 9.76 4.57 3.94
C GLY A 28 9.71 3.03 3.96
N ASP A 29 10.82 2.37 4.20
CA ASP A 29 10.89 0.92 4.36
C ASP A 29 10.09 0.43 5.57
N ASP A 30 10.10 1.16 6.67
CA ASP A 30 9.27 0.87 7.85
C ASP A 30 7.78 0.96 7.51
N VAL A 31 7.36 1.97 6.78
CA VAL A 31 5.98 2.11 6.28
C VAL A 31 5.61 0.97 5.36
N LEU A 32 6.48 0.61 4.41
CA LEU A 32 6.26 -0.54 3.52
C LEU A 32 6.02 -1.84 4.29
N LYS A 33 6.82 -2.12 5.30
CA LYS A 33 6.69 -3.31 6.15
C LYS A 33 5.37 -3.33 6.92
N LEU A 34 4.98 -2.19 7.48
CA LEU A 34 3.73 -2.05 8.22
C LEU A 34 2.51 -2.24 7.31
N VAL A 35 2.49 -1.60 6.16
CA VAL A 35 1.42 -1.75 5.17
C VAL A 35 1.37 -3.19 4.64
N ALA A 36 2.52 -3.77 4.29
CA ALA A 36 2.61 -5.16 3.86
C ALA A 36 2.06 -6.14 4.91
N SER A 37 2.34 -5.90 6.20
CA SER A 37 1.80 -6.69 7.30
C SER A 37 0.26 -6.62 7.37
N LYS A 38 -0.32 -5.44 7.18
CA LYS A 38 -1.78 -5.26 7.14
C LYS A 38 -2.41 -5.97 5.94
N ILE A 39 -1.82 -5.81 4.77
CA ILE A 39 -2.27 -6.47 3.53
C ILE A 39 -2.17 -7.99 3.66
N GLY A 40 -1.08 -8.52 4.22
CA GLY A 40 -0.87 -9.95 4.41
C GLY A 40 -1.86 -10.61 5.38
N LYS A 41 -2.50 -9.85 6.25
CA LYS A 41 -3.54 -10.31 7.19
C LYS A 41 -4.96 -10.16 6.65
N THR A 42 -5.12 -9.77 5.39
CA THR A 42 -6.42 -9.61 4.76
C THR A 42 -7.22 -10.92 4.81
N ARG A 43 -8.47 -10.80 5.24
CA ARG A 43 -9.39 -11.93 5.38
C ARG A 43 -9.91 -12.44 4.04
N ASN A 44 -10.83 -13.40 4.11
CA ASN A 44 -11.60 -13.90 2.98
C ASN A 44 -10.77 -14.72 1.97
N GLY A 45 -9.69 -15.35 2.42
CA GLY A 45 -8.85 -16.21 1.58
C GLY A 45 -7.93 -15.45 0.63
N ALA A 46 -7.66 -14.19 0.90
CA ALA A 46 -6.76 -13.37 0.09
C ALA A 46 -5.33 -13.92 0.08
N ARG A 47 -4.71 -13.92 -1.08
CA ARG A 47 -3.26 -14.12 -1.24
C ARG A 47 -2.62 -12.81 -1.62
N ALA A 48 -1.63 -12.38 -0.82
CA ALA A 48 -0.96 -11.11 -0.98
C ALA A 48 0.37 -11.26 -1.72
N PHE A 49 0.65 -10.31 -2.62
CA PHE A 49 1.89 -10.23 -3.37
C PHE A 49 2.40 -8.79 -3.37
N ARG A 50 3.71 -8.62 -3.30
CA ARG A 50 4.32 -7.35 -3.63
C ARG A 50 4.51 -7.28 -5.14
N TYR A 51 3.88 -6.31 -5.79
CA TYR A 51 3.93 -6.16 -7.24
C TYR A 51 5.10 -5.29 -7.70
N GLY A 52 5.39 -4.22 -6.99
CA GLY A 52 6.45 -3.27 -7.28
C GLY A 52 6.90 -2.53 -6.02
N GLY A 53 7.62 -1.43 -6.15
CA GLY A 53 8.20 -0.66 -5.04
C GLY A 53 7.22 -0.40 -3.89
N GLU A 54 6.13 0.29 -4.18
CA GLU A 54 5.06 0.67 -3.24
C GLU A 54 3.70 0.03 -3.60
N GLU A 55 3.70 -0.89 -4.56
CA GLU A 55 2.52 -1.54 -5.09
C GLU A 55 2.39 -2.97 -4.59
N PHE A 56 1.18 -3.34 -4.24
CA PHE A 56 0.79 -4.68 -3.79
C PHE A 56 -0.40 -5.18 -4.58
N ALA A 57 -0.54 -6.49 -4.61
CA ALA A 57 -1.69 -7.16 -5.19
C ALA A 57 -2.30 -8.14 -4.20
N LEU A 58 -3.63 -8.25 -4.22
CA LEU A 58 -4.38 -9.31 -3.53
C LEU A 58 -5.13 -10.12 -4.57
N VAL A 59 -5.08 -11.42 -4.44
CA VAL A 59 -5.83 -12.35 -5.27
C VAL A 59 -6.81 -13.13 -4.40
N PHE A 60 -8.07 -13.07 -4.76
CA PHE A 60 -9.17 -13.79 -4.12
C PHE A 60 -9.68 -14.86 -5.10
N ASP A 61 -9.21 -16.07 -4.93
CA ASP A 61 -9.59 -17.19 -5.78
C ASP A 61 -11.03 -17.63 -5.50
N GLY A 62 -11.83 -17.80 -6.56
CA GLY A 62 -13.23 -18.21 -6.46
C GLY A 62 -14.18 -17.16 -5.87
N LYS A 63 -13.73 -15.93 -5.67
CA LYS A 63 -14.56 -14.84 -5.11
C LYS A 63 -14.96 -13.84 -6.19
N TYR A 64 -16.18 -13.33 -6.08
CA TYR A 64 -16.68 -12.23 -6.89
C TYR A 64 -16.32 -10.88 -6.28
N MET A 65 -16.36 -9.84 -7.08
CA MET A 65 -16.05 -8.48 -6.62
C MET A 65 -16.91 -8.04 -5.44
N ASP A 66 -18.20 -8.35 -5.46
CA ASP A 66 -19.13 -8.01 -4.38
C ASP A 66 -18.76 -8.71 -3.05
N ASP A 67 -18.17 -9.92 -3.12
CA ASP A 67 -17.73 -10.67 -1.93
C ASP A 67 -16.54 -10.06 -1.23
N VAL A 68 -15.69 -9.33 -1.98
CA VAL A 68 -14.42 -8.79 -1.46
C VAL A 68 -14.46 -7.30 -1.17
N ARG A 69 -15.45 -6.60 -1.67
CA ARG A 69 -15.54 -5.13 -1.61
C ARG A 69 -15.50 -4.58 -0.19
N GLU A 70 -16.29 -5.17 0.70
CA GLU A 70 -16.31 -4.81 2.11
C GLU A 70 -14.98 -5.12 2.80
N THR A 71 -14.38 -6.27 2.50
CA THR A 71 -13.06 -6.66 3.01
C THR A 71 -12.00 -5.64 2.63
N ILE A 72 -12.02 -5.12 1.41
CA ILE A 72 -11.07 -4.12 0.93
C ILE A 72 -11.33 -2.75 1.56
N GLU A 73 -12.58 -2.37 1.72
CA GLU A 73 -12.92 -1.12 2.42
C GLU A 73 -12.48 -1.16 3.89
N ASP A 74 -12.65 -2.29 4.56
CA ASP A 74 -12.16 -2.50 5.93
C ASP A 74 -10.63 -2.39 5.99
N LEU A 75 -9.92 -2.96 5.04
CA LEU A 75 -8.46 -2.85 4.93
C LEU A 75 -8.02 -1.39 4.72
N ARG A 76 -8.72 -0.66 3.86
CA ARG A 76 -8.45 0.76 3.62
C ARG A 76 -8.56 1.57 4.92
N VAL A 77 -9.66 1.39 5.64
CA VAL A 77 -9.91 2.09 6.92
C VAL A 77 -8.88 1.68 7.97
N GLU A 78 -8.51 0.41 8.04
CA GLU A 78 -7.50 -0.09 8.98
C GLU A 78 -6.14 0.57 8.73
N ILE A 79 -5.71 0.69 7.48
CA ILE A 79 -4.45 1.36 7.11
C ILE A 79 -4.52 2.85 7.46
N GLU A 80 -5.58 3.54 7.05
CA GLU A 80 -5.80 4.97 7.32
C GLU A 80 -5.76 5.30 8.81
N SER A 81 -6.35 4.44 9.63
CA SER A 81 -6.52 4.67 11.06
C SER A 81 -5.29 4.28 11.89
N TYR A 82 -4.35 3.53 11.30
CA TYR A 82 -3.24 2.96 12.05
C TYR A 82 -2.13 4.00 12.29
N PRO A 83 -1.83 4.35 13.55
CA PRO A 83 -0.71 5.24 13.87
C PRO A 83 0.61 4.48 13.75
N MET A 84 1.40 4.81 12.73
CA MET A 84 2.69 4.18 12.48
C MET A 84 3.81 4.94 13.21
N ALA A 85 4.56 4.26 14.09
CA ALA A 85 5.74 4.82 14.72
C ALA A 85 6.96 4.61 13.80
N ILE A 86 7.57 5.70 13.38
CA ILE A 86 8.79 5.69 12.57
C ILE A 86 9.93 6.36 13.30
N ARG A 87 11.17 5.96 12.96
CA ARG A 87 12.39 6.58 13.47
C ARG A 87 12.87 7.63 12.50
N VAL A 88 12.98 8.86 12.96
CA VAL A 88 13.44 10.00 12.15
C VAL A 88 14.75 10.51 12.71
N GLN A 89 15.76 10.71 11.84
CA GLN A 89 16.97 11.41 12.23
C GLN A 89 16.67 12.90 12.37
N LYS A 90 17.05 13.51 13.50
CA LYS A 90 17.04 14.97 13.61
C LYS A 90 17.94 15.55 12.52
N ARG A 91 17.38 16.37 11.63
CA ARG A 91 18.19 17.28 10.83
C ARG A 91 18.95 18.18 11.80
N SER A 92 20.25 17.96 11.93
CA SER A 92 21.13 18.97 12.53
C SER A 92 21.03 20.22 11.66
N GLN A 93 20.50 21.30 12.24
CA GLN A 93 20.68 22.62 11.64
C GLN A 93 22.18 22.80 11.45
N LYS A 94 22.60 23.10 10.22
CA LYS A 94 23.97 23.44 9.90
C LYS A 94 24.32 24.72 10.66
N SER A 95 24.95 24.60 11.80
CA SER A 95 25.83 25.62 12.32
C SER A 95 27.26 25.14 12.03
N ALA A 96 27.94 25.90 11.17
CA ALA A 96 29.32 25.69 10.88
C ALA A 96 30.13 25.97 12.15
N SER A 97 30.60 24.95 12.84
CA SER A 97 31.81 24.94 13.60
C SER A 97 32.25 23.51 13.89
N GLN A 98 33.51 23.29 13.62
CA GLN A 98 34.24 22.04 13.75
C GLN A 98 34.05 21.41 15.15
N SER A 99 33.66 20.15 15.22
CA SER A 99 34.07 19.29 16.29
C SER A 99 34.01 17.82 15.84
N ARG A 100 35.20 17.20 15.91
CA ARG A 100 35.42 15.76 15.70
C ARG A 100 34.79 14.95 16.83
N ASN A 101 33.51 14.76 16.82
CA ASN A 101 32.86 13.67 17.54
C ASN A 101 31.49 13.43 16.89
N ARG A 102 31.43 12.46 15.97
CA ARG A 102 30.16 11.94 15.46
C ARG A 102 29.45 11.18 16.59
N ARG A 103 28.88 11.89 17.54
CA ARG A 103 27.80 11.36 18.32
C ARG A 103 26.60 11.29 17.38
N GLN A 104 26.16 10.07 17.09
CA GLN A 104 24.93 9.84 16.33
C GLN A 104 23.83 10.68 16.98
N SER A 105 23.21 11.56 16.20
CA SER A 105 22.05 12.33 16.68
C SER A 105 21.00 11.34 17.17
N PRO A 106 20.40 11.56 18.35
CA PRO A 106 19.41 10.62 18.88
C PRO A 106 18.25 10.49 17.88
N LEU A 107 17.89 9.24 17.55
CA LEU A 107 16.73 8.92 16.74
C LEU A 107 15.48 9.41 17.47
N ARG A 108 14.69 10.26 16.83
CA ARG A 108 13.40 10.69 17.32
C ARG A 108 12.33 9.77 16.75
N GLN A 109 11.42 9.32 17.60
CA GLN A 109 10.23 8.61 17.18
C GLN A 109 9.14 9.61 16.77
N GLU A 110 8.54 9.41 15.61
CA GLU A 110 7.43 10.21 15.11
C GLU A 110 6.27 9.31 14.72
N ILE A 111 5.05 9.73 15.01
CA ILE A 111 3.82 9.03 14.62
C ILE A 111 3.34 9.61 13.30
N VAL A 112 3.18 8.75 12.30
CA VAL A 112 2.67 9.13 10.98
C VAL A 112 1.47 8.26 10.60
N LYS A 113 0.63 8.79 9.73
CA LYS A 113 -0.46 8.05 9.09
C LYS A 113 -0.28 8.07 7.60
N VAL A 114 -0.55 6.95 6.96
CA VAL A 114 -0.55 6.81 5.51
C VAL A 114 -1.89 6.27 5.04
N THR A 115 -2.21 6.47 3.79
CA THR A 115 -3.38 5.92 3.13
C THR A 115 -2.96 5.11 1.91
N CYS A 116 -3.86 4.28 1.44
CA CYS A 116 -3.69 3.53 0.19
C CYS A 116 -4.87 3.77 -0.73
N SER A 117 -4.63 3.64 -2.01
CA SER A 117 -5.63 3.58 -3.06
C SER A 117 -5.75 2.16 -3.59
N PHE A 118 -6.95 1.76 -3.97
CA PHE A 118 -7.28 0.38 -4.34
C PHE A 118 -8.07 0.35 -5.65
N GLY A 119 -7.70 -0.58 -6.51
CA GLY A 119 -8.44 -0.90 -7.72
C GLY A 119 -8.84 -2.38 -7.74
N ILE A 120 -10.11 -2.67 -7.93
CA ILE A 120 -10.64 -4.04 -7.95
C ILE A 120 -11.15 -4.38 -9.34
N ALA A 121 -10.79 -5.56 -9.81
CA ALA A 121 -11.37 -6.16 -11.02
C ALA A 121 -11.59 -7.65 -10.81
N GLU A 122 -12.73 -8.14 -11.28
CA GLU A 122 -12.96 -9.59 -11.35
C GLU A 122 -12.65 -10.13 -12.73
N SER A 123 -12.26 -11.39 -12.80
CA SER A 123 -12.04 -12.07 -14.07
C SER A 123 -13.32 -12.15 -14.87
N LEU A 124 -13.22 -11.95 -16.18
CA LEU A 124 -14.37 -12.09 -17.07
C LEU A 124 -14.77 -13.56 -17.18
N SER A 125 -16.07 -13.81 -17.30
CA SER A 125 -16.63 -15.16 -17.41
C SER A 125 -15.95 -15.93 -18.55
N GLY A 126 -15.40 -17.10 -18.22
CA GLY A 126 -14.70 -17.95 -19.17
C GLY A 126 -13.28 -17.55 -19.53
N SER A 127 -12.79 -16.41 -19.05
CA SER A 127 -11.44 -15.94 -19.29
C SER A 127 -10.51 -16.34 -18.14
N LYS A 128 -9.43 -17.05 -18.48
CA LYS A 128 -8.28 -17.26 -17.58
C LYS A 128 -7.23 -16.18 -17.75
N ASP A 129 -7.55 -15.07 -18.43
CA ASP A 129 -6.59 -14.03 -18.74
C ASP A 129 -6.30 -13.16 -17.52
N PHE A 130 -5.29 -13.55 -16.78
CA PHE A 130 -4.77 -12.82 -15.65
C PHE A 130 -4.29 -11.41 -16.04
N LYS A 131 -3.64 -11.29 -17.21
CA LYS A 131 -3.12 -9.99 -17.68
C LYS A 131 -4.24 -8.98 -17.95
N ALA A 132 -5.33 -9.40 -18.56
CA ALA A 132 -6.46 -8.52 -18.83
C ALA A 132 -7.14 -8.06 -17.53
N THR A 133 -7.29 -8.96 -16.57
CA THR A 133 -7.84 -8.63 -15.24
C THR A 133 -6.90 -7.70 -14.46
N LEU A 134 -5.60 -7.96 -14.51
CA LEU A 134 -4.58 -7.09 -13.90
C LEU A 134 -4.64 -5.67 -14.46
N LYS A 135 -4.72 -5.54 -15.78
CA LYS A 135 -4.83 -4.23 -16.45
C LYS A 135 -6.11 -3.49 -16.04
N ARG A 136 -7.23 -4.19 -15.92
CA ARG A 136 -8.49 -3.59 -15.47
C ARG A 136 -8.43 -3.14 -14.02
N ALA A 137 -7.81 -3.93 -13.13
CA ALA A 137 -7.58 -3.54 -11.74
C ALA A 137 -6.64 -2.33 -11.63
N ASP A 138 -5.61 -2.30 -12.45
CA ASP A 138 -4.66 -1.18 -12.53
C ASP A 138 -5.34 0.11 -13.02
N ASN A 139 -6.20 0.01 -14.03
CA ASN A 139 -7.02 1.14 -14.49
C ASN A 139 -7.98 1.63 -13.39
N ALA A 140 -8.56 0.74 -12.61
CA ALA A 140 -9.41 1.10 -11.48
C ALA A 140 -8.59 1.80 -10.37
N LEU A 141 -7.37 1.33 -10.11
CA LEU A 141 -6.44 1.99 -9.19
C LEU A 141 -6.10 3.41 -9.66
N TYR A 142 -5.85 3.59 -10.95
CA TYR A 142 -5.64 4.92 -11.53
C TYR A 142 -6.85 5.85 -11.30
N LYS A 143 -8.06 5.34 -11.47
CA LYS A 143 -9.29 6.09 -11.16
C LYS A 143 -9.37 6.47 -9.68
N ALA A 144 -8.97 5.57 -8.77
CA ALA A 144 -8.91 5.86 -7.34
C ALA A 144 -7.94 7.02 -7.05
N LYS A 145 -6.76 7.01 -7.66
CA LYS A 145 -5.79 8.10 -7.54
C LYS A 145 -6.32 9.43 -8.07
N LYS A 146 -7.03 9.41 -9.20
CA LYS A 146 -7.68 10.59 -9.79
C LYS A 146 -8.84 11.11 -8.96
N ALA A 147 -9.55 10.24 -8.26
CA ALA A 147 -10.68 10.59 -7.40
C ALA A 147 -10.27 11.20 -6.03
N GLY A 148 -8.98 11.43 -5.83
CA GLY A 148 -8.46 12.04 -4.59
C GLY A 148 -7.70 11.06 -3.68
N ARG A 149 -7.43 9.85 -4.14
CA ARG A 149 -6.74 8.79 -3.39
C ARG A 149 -7.54 8.30 -2.17
N ASN A 150 -6.93 7.46 -1.34
CA ASN A 150 -7.57 6.92 -0.14
C ASN A 150 -9.00 6.43 -0.39
N CYS A 151 -9.17 5.64 -1.41
CA CYS A 151 -10.47 5.10 -1.79
C CYS A 151 -10.33 3.80 -2.60
N VAL A 152 -11.44 3.13 -2.75
CA VAL A 152 -11.59 1.91 -3.54
C VAL A 152 -12.39 2.23 -4.80
N ARG A 153 -11.88 1.79 -5.95
CA ARG A 153 -12.59 1.86 -7.23
C ARG A 153 -12.64 0.48 -7.87
N THR A 154 -13.68 0.26 -8.62
CA THR A 154 -13.90 -1.00 -9.35
C THR A 154 -13.83 -0.79 -10.85
N ALA A 155 -13.39 -1.82 -11.53
CA ALA A 155 -13.39 -1.84 -12.99
C ALA A 155 -14.78 -2.08 -13.55
#